data_4f7bea5a2fca94a1821172d716ab9084
#
_entry.id   4f7bea5a2fca94a1821172d716ab9084
#
_cell.length_a   1.000
_cell.length_b   1.000
_cell.length_c   1.000
_cell.angle_alpha   90.00
_cell.angle_beta   90.00
_cell.angle_gamma   90.00
#
_symmetry.space_group_name_H-M   'P 1'
#
loop_
_entity.id
_entity.type
_entity.pdbx_description
1 polymer ?
#
loop_
_entity_poly.entity_id
_entity_poly.type
_entity_poly.pdbx_seq_one_letter_code
_entity_poly.pdbx_strand_id
1 'polypeptide(L)'
;MIHGMRQELSNLGIEETKTPEDVIGAVENTKGTLLVIVNSVCGCAAGGARPGIAMALQNEAKPDKAITVFAGADIDATDKAREYFAPNPPTSPSIGLLKDGKLVFMMNRHDIEGRPPQVIAQTLAGAFNEHCVKAEAALN
;
A
#
# COMPACT_ATOMS: atom_id res chain seq x y z
N MET A 1 -5.18 -20.42 0.95
CA MET A 1 -4.36 -19.47 1.74
C MET A 1 -4.22 -18.10 1.09
N ILE A 2 -3.71 -18.04 -0.16
CA ILE A 2 -3.56 -16.74 -0.85
C ILE A 2 -4.89 -16.02 -1.00
N HIS A 3 -5.96 -16.73 -1.32
CA HIS A 3 -7.29 -16.15 -1.45
C HIS A 3 -7.74 -15.43 -0.17
N GLY A 4 -7.54 -16.06 0.99
CA GLY A 4 -7.87 -15.43 2.27
C GLY A 4 -7.05 -14.19 2.56
N MET A 5 -5.76 -14.21 2.19
CA MET A 5 -4.87 -13.06 2.37
C MET A 5 -5.25 -11.89 1.47
N ARG A 6 -5.68 -12.17 0.24
CA ARG A 6 -6.20 -11.15 -0.67
C ARG A 6 -7.49 -10.56 -0.12
N GLN A 7 -8.35 -11.41 0.45
CA GLN A 7 -9.64 -10.98 0.98
C GLN A 7 -9.49 -10.05 2.18
N GLU A 8 -8.47 -10.23 3.01
CA GLU A 8 -8.21 -9.31 4.12
C GLU A 8 -8.08 -7.88 3.63
N LEU A 9 -7.35 -7.67 2.53
CA LEU A 9 -7.16 -6.34 1.98
C LEU A 9 -8.37 -5.87 1.17
N SER A 10 -9.02 -6.76 0.42
CA SER A 10 -10.23 -6.41 -0.32
C SER A 10 -11.34 -5.90 0.59
N ASN A 11 -11.47 -6.50 1.77
CA ASN A 11 -12.46 -6.10 2.76
C ASN A 11 -12.22 -4.69 3.30
N LEU A 12 -11.01 -4.16 3.12
CA LEU A 12 -10.65 -2.80 3.51
C LEU A 12 -10.86 -1.79 2.38
N GLY A 13 -11.38 -2.25 1.24
CA GLY A 13 -11.56 -1.39 0.08
C GLY A 13 -10.32 -1.25 -0.79
N ILE A 14 -9.32 -2.10 -0.57
CA ILE A 14 -8.09 -2.10 -1.36
C ILE A 14 -8.29 -2.96 -2.60
N GLU A 15 -8.06 -2.38 -3.76
CA GLU A 15 -8.28 -3.05 -5.04
C GLU A 15 -7.13 -3.99 -5.38
N GLU A 16 -7.46 -5.23 -5.74
CA GLU A 16 -6.45 -6.20 -6.22
C GLU A 16 -6.05 -5.84 -7.64
N THR A 17 -4.75 -5.79 -7.91
CA THR A 17 -4.22 -5.62 -9.26
C THR A 17 -3.36 -6.84 -9.57
N LYS A 18 -3.71 -7.57 -10.62
CA LYS A 18 -3.08 -8.86 -10.95
C LYS A 18 -2.25 -8.80 -12.22
N THR A 19 -2.36 -7.74 -12.99
CA THR A 19 -1.62 -7.56 -14.24
C THR A 19 -0.88 -6.22 -14.23
N PRO A 20 0.20 -6.08 -15.04
CA PRO A 20 0.88 -4.78 -15.16
C PRO A 20 -0.07 -3.69 -15.64
N GLU A 21 -1.00 -4.01 -16.53
CA GLU A 21 -1.97 -3.05 -17.05
C GLU A 21 -2.89 -2.53 -15.95
N ASP A 22 -3.29 -3.40 -15.00
CA ASP A 22 -4.09 -2.99 -13.86
C ASP A 22 -3.34 -1.98 -12.98
N VAL A 23 -2.04 -2.23 -12.75
CA VAL A 23 -1.19 -1.34 -11.96
C VAL A 23 -1.04 0.01 -12.66
N ILE A 24 -0.70 -0.01 -13.96
CA ILE A 24 -0.54 1.21 -14.75
C ILE A 24 -1.83 2.02 -14.75
N GLY A 25 -2.96 1.36 -14.99
CA GLY A 25 -4.26 2.02 -15.00
C GLY A 25 -4.58 2.69 -13.68
N ALA A 26 -4.29 2.03 -12.56
CA ALA A 26 -4.53 2.61 -11.24
C ALA A 26 -3.67 3.85 -11.01
N VAL A 27 -2.39 3.79 -11.38
CA VAL A 27 -1.47 4.93 -11.22
C VAL A 27 -1.89 6.10 -12.10
N GLU A 28 -2.18 5.85 -13.38
CA GLU A 28 -2.53 6.89 -14.33
C GLU A 28 -3.89 7.53 -14.07
N ASN A 29 -4.85 6.74 -13.57
CA ASN A 29 -6.22 7.20 -13.36
C ASN A 29 -6.46 7.78 -11.95
N THR A 30 -5.50 7.68 -11.05
CA THR A 30 -5.63 8.23 -9.72
C THR A 30 -5.00 9.62 -9.66
N LYS A 31 -5.83 10.63 -9.50
CA LYS A 31 -5.37 11.99 -9.26
C LYS A 31 -5.28 12.16 -7.75
N GLY A 32 -4.11 12.52 -7.25
CA GLY A 32 -3.87 12.65 -5.82
C GLY A 32 -3.05 11.48 -5.30
N THR A 33 -3.47 10.89 -4.20
CA THR A 33 -2.66 9.88 -3.51
C THR A 33 -3.14 8.46 -3.76
N LEU A 34 -2.18 7.57 -4.01
CA LEU A 34 -2.41 6.14 -4.25
C LEU A 34 -1.49 5.34 -3.34
N LEU A 35 -2.07 4.49 -2.51
CA LEU A 35 -1.31 3.56 -1.69
C LEU A 35 -1.10 2.27 -2.48
N VAL A 36 0.16 1.85 -2.64
CA VAL A 36 0.52 0.64 -3.37
C VAL A 36 1.12 -0.35 -2.38
N ILE A 37 0.49 -1.50 -2.23
CA ILE A 37 0.90 -2.50 -1.24
C ILE A 37 1.40 -3.75 -1.97
N VAL A 38 2.66 -4.11 -1.73
CA VAL A 38 3.19 -5.40 -2.16
C VAL A 38 2.98 -6.38 -1.02
N ASN A 39 1.95 -7.20 -1.13
CA ASN A 39 1.57 -8.18 -0.11
C ASN A 39 2.42 -9.44 -0.22
N SER A 40 2.45 -10.23 0.83
CA SER A 40 3.30 -11.42 0.92
C SER A 40 2.66 -12.44 1.85
N VAL A 41 3.09 -13.70 1.73
CA VAL A 41 2.65 -14.78 2.61
C VAL A 41 3.46 -14.84 3.91
N CYS A 42 4.53 -14.03 4.05
CA CYS A 42 5.39 -14.10 5.23
C CYS A 42 4.70 -13.62 6.50
N GLY A 43 5.26 -14.00 7.66
CA GLY A 43 4.73 -13.61 8.96
C GLY A 43 4.69 -12.10 9.18
N CYS A 44 5.63 -11.36 8.58
CA CYS A 44 5.66 -9.89 8.66
C CYS A 44 4.40 -9.28 8.06
N ALA A 45 3.92 -9.84 6.95
CA ALA A 45 2.70 -9.38 6.32
C ALA A 45 1.47 -9.70 7.18
N ALA A 46 1.39 -10.93 7.69
CA ALA A 46 0.25 -11.39 8.48
C ALA A 46 0.19 -10.71 9.85
N GLY A 47 1.33 -10.60 10.53
CA GLY A 47 1.39 -10.11 11.90
C GLY A 47 1.61 -8.61 12.04
N GLY A 48 2.02 -7.93 10.97
CA GLY A 48 2.37 -6.52 11.02
C GLY A 48 1.74 -5.68 9.92
N ALA A 49 2.09 -5.96 8.66
CA ALA A 49 1.69 -5.10 7.55
C ALA A 49 0.18 -5.00 7.35
N ARG A 50 -0.51 -6.14 7.20
CA ARG A 50 -1.96 -6.11 6.94
C ARG A 50 -2.75 -5.49 8.10
N PRO A 51 -2.53 -5.90 9.38
CA PRO A 51 -3.23 -5.24 10.48
C PRO A 51 -2.86 -3.76 10.62
N GLY A 52 -1.60 -3.41 10.39
CA GLY A 52 -1.14 -2.02 10.44
C GLY A 52 -1.83 -1.16 9.40
N ILE A 53 -1.97 -1.67 8.18
CA ILE A 53 -2.68 -0.98 7.10
C ILE A 53 -4.14 -0.79 7.49
N ALA A 54 -4.79 -1.82 8.03
CA ALA A 54 -6.19 -1.73 8.45
C ALA A 54 -6.40 -0.62 9.47
N MET A 55 -5.50 -0.51 10.44
CA MET A 55 -5.56 0.54 11.46
C MET A 55 -5.30 1.93 10.85
N ALA A 56 -4.32 2.03 9.96
CA ALA A 56 -3.96 3.31 9.34
C ALA A 56 -5.08 3.87 8.46
N LEU A 57 -5.83 3.01 7.80
CA LEU A 57 -6.93 3.44 6.93
C LEU A 57 -8.13 4.01 7.70
N GLN A 58 -8.12 3.95 9.02
CA GLN A 58 -9.11 4.60 9.86
C GLN A 58 -8.76 6.06 10.18
N ASN A 59 -7.58 6.51 9.75
CA ASN A 59 -7.14 7.88 9.92
C ASN A 59 -8.01 8.84 9.11
N GLU A 60 -8.17 10.10 9.55
CA GLU A 60 -8.95 11.11 8.82
C GLU A 60 -8.34 11.41 7.44
N ALA A 61 -7.03 11.65 7.40
CA ALA A 61 -6.31 11.78 6.15
C ALA A 61 -5.95 10.38 5.68
N LYS A 62 -6.34 10.02 4.46
CA LYS A 62 -6.03 8.71 3.90
C LYS A 62 -5.93 8.81 2.38
N PRO A 63 -5.28 7.81 1.74
CA PRO A 63 -5.10 7.83 0.29
C PRO A 63 -6.44 7.88 -0.44
N ASP A 64 -6.44 8.53 -1.59
CA ASP A 64 -7.62 8.58 -2.46
C ASP A 64 -7.97 7.21 -2.99
N LYS A 65 -6.98 6.36 -3.20
CA LYS A 65 -7.15 5.00 -3.67
C LYS A 65 -6.03 4.11 -3.12
N ALA A 66 -6.31 2.83 -2.99
CA ALA A 66 -5.31 1.85 -2.57
C ALA A 66 -5.40 0.61 -3.45
N ILE A 67 -4.25 0.11 -3.87
CA ILE A 67 -4.14 -1.11 -4.66
C ILE A 67 -3.14 -2.06 -4.02
N THR A 68 -3.24 -3.34 -4.34
CA THR A 68 -2.29 -4.33 -3.87
C THR A 68 -1.91 -5.29 -5.00
N VAL A 69 -0.65 -5.73 -4.97
CA VAL A 69 -0.16 -6.85 -5.78
C VAL A 69 0.33 -7.91 -4.81
N PHE A 70 0.32 -9.16 -5.21
CA PHE A 70 0.75 -10.26 -4.35
C PHE A 70 2.07 -10.83 -4.86
N ALA A 71 3.16 -10.55 -4.13
CA ALA A 71 4.50 -11.05 -4.49
C ALA A 71 4.50 -12.58 -4.47
N GLY A 72 5.10 -13.17 -5.49
CA GLY A 72 5.17 -14.61 -5.63
C GLY A 72 3.98 -15.22 -6.39
N ALA A 73 2.87 -14.49 -6.50
CA ALA A 73 1.69 -14.96 -7.24
C ALA A 73 1.43 -14.09 -8.48
N ASP A 74 1.44 -12.77 -8.31
CA ASP A 74 1.20 -11.81 -9.40
C ASP A 74 2.54 -11.20 -9.82
N ILE A 75 3.42 -12.03 -10.40
CA ILE A 75 4.82 -11.65 -10.64
C ILE A 75 4.98 -10.41 -11.51
N ASP A 76 4.29 -10.38 -12.66
CA ASP A 76 4.43 -9.25 -13.59
C ASP A 76 3.83 -7.97 -13.02
N ALA A 77 2.71 -8.07 -12.32
CA ALA A 77 2.09 -6.92 -11.65
C ALA A 77 2.99 -6.40 -10.54
N THR A 78 3.61 -7.29 -9.77
CA THR A 78 4.53 -6.93 -8.70
C THR A 78 5.75 -6.20 -9.26
N ASP A 79 6.32 -6.70 -10.36
CA ASP A 79 7.45 -6.06 -11.01
C ASP A 79 7.08 -4.65 -11.48
N LYS A 80 5.90 -4.49 -12.04
CA LYS A 80 5.42 -3.17 -12.49
C LYS A 80 5.25 -2.21 -11.29
N ALA A 81 4.66 -2.67 -10.20
CA ALA A 81 4.50 -1.85 -9.00
C ALA A 81 5.86 -1.41 -8.46
N ARG A 82 6.84 -2.30 -8.48
CA ARG A 82 8.19 -1.99 -7.99
C ARG A 82 8.92 -0.94 -8.84
N GLU A 83 8.56 -0.81 -10.10
CA GLU A 83 9.12 0.27 -10.94
C GLU A 83 8.79 1.64 -10.37
N TYR A 84 7.60 1.81 -9.80
CA TYR A 84 7.20 3.06 -9.17
C TYR A 84 7.88 3.30 -7.83
N PHE A 85 8.48 2.27 -7.25
CA PHE A 85 9.21 2.36 -5.99
C PHE A 85 10.70 2.65 -6.17
N ALA A 86 11.19 2.67 -7.41
CA ALA A 86 12.61 2.93 -7.67
C ALA A 86 13.05 4.25 -7.01
N PRO A 87 14.25 4.36 -6.45
CA PRO A 87 15.32 3.35 -6.46
C PRO A 87 15.31 2.40 -5.26
N ASN A 88 14.19 2.22 -4.59
CA ASN A 88 14.10 1.30 -3.45
C ASN A 88 14.31 -0.16 -3.89
N PRO A 89 14.96 -0.99 -3.06
CA PRO A 89 15.17 -2.40 -3.42
C PRO A 89 13.86 -3.18 -3.43
N PRO A 90 13.78 -4.27 -4.23
CA PRO A 90 12.55 -5.08 -4.31
C PRO A 90 12.40 -5.96 -3.08
N THR A 91 11.65 -5.48 -2.09
CA THR A 91 11.35 -6.23 -0.88
C THR A 91 9.86 -6.54 -0.77
N SER A 92 9.47 -7.50 0.05
CA SER A 92 8.09 -7.82 0.35
C SER A 92 7.94 -8.37 1.77
N PRO A 93 6.94 -7.94 2.53
CA PRO A 93 5.96 -6.91 2.14
C PRO A 93 6.61 -5.54 2.02
N SER A 94 6.00 -4.67 1.23
CA SER A 94 6.42 -3.28 1.13
C SER A 94 5.21 -2.41 0.83
N ILE A 95 5.28 -1.14 1.23
CA ILE A 95 4.16 -0.21 1.11
C ILE A 95 4.70 1.12 0.59
N GLY A 96 4.16 1.57 -0.53
CA GLY A 96 4.54 2.86 -1.10
C GLY A 96 3.35 3.77 -1.24
N LEU A 97 3.54 5.07 -1.01
CA LEU A 97 2.52 6.09 -1.23
C LEU A 97 2.96 6.95 -2.41
N LEU A 98 2.13 7.00 -3.44
CA LEU A 98 2.37 7.83 -4.61
C LEU A 98 1.47 9.06 -4.55
N LYS A 99 1.97 10.19 -5.00
CA LYS A 99 1.17 11.40 -5.17
C LYS A 99 1.35 11.86 -6.60
N ASP A 100 0.25 11.90 -7.35
CA ASP A 100 0.25 12.23 -8.77
C ASP A 100 1.25 11.36 -9.55
N GLY A 101 1.30 10.07 -9.20
CA GLY A 101 2.14 9.09 -9.86
C GLY A 101 3.59 9.04 -9.40
N LYS A 102 3.97 9.86 -8.40
CA LYS A 102 5.34 9.92 -7.91
C LYS A 102 5.43 9.44 -6.47
N LEU A 103 6.45 8.65 -6.16
CA LEU A 103 6.67 8.12 -4.82
C LEU A 103 7.02 9.23 -3.83
N VAL A 104 6.24 9.37 -2.77
CA VAL A 104 6.47 10.38 -1.72
C VAL A 104 6.76 9.74 -0.36
N PHE A 105 6.46 8.46 -0.18
CA PHE A 105 6.73 7.76 1.07
C PHE A 105 6.88 6.27 0.80
N MET A 106 7.76 5.59 1.53
CA MET A 106 8.03 4.16 1.34
C MET A 106 8.34 3.46 2.67
N MET A 107 7.72 2.30 2.86
CA MET A 107 8.12 1.36 3.92
C MET A 107 8.58 0.07 3.24
N ASN A 108 9.85 -0.25 3.40
CA ASN A 108 10.42 -1.49 2.91
C ASN A 108 10.24 -2.60 3.95
N ARG A 109 10.55 -3.83 3.59
CA ARG A 109 10.42 -4.96 4.51
C ARG A 109 11.08 -4.70 5.86
N HIS A 110 12.30 -4.14 5.86
CA HIS A 110 13.02 -3.89 7.12
C HIS A 110 12.35 -2.81 7.99
N ASP A 111 11.51 -1.97 7.40
CA ASP A 111 10.73 -0.98 8.16
C ASP A 111 9.48 -1.61 8.78
N ILE A 112 9.09 -2.77 8.30
CA ILE A 112 7.89 -3.49 8.73
C ILE A 112 8.26 -4.65 9.66
N GLU A 113 9.32 -5.37 9.31
CA GLU A 113 9.76 -6.57 10.01
C GLU A 113 10.10 -6.27 11.48
N GLY A 114 9.53 -7.08 12.37
CA GLY A 114 9.78 -6.92 13.80
C GLY A 114 9.01 -5.80 14.47
N ARG A 115 8.15 -5.10 13.73
CA ARG A 115 7.35 -3.99 14.29
C ARG A 115 5.92 -4.42 14.53
N PRO A 116 5.31 -4.03 15.66
CA PRO A 116 3.89 -4.34 15.89
C PRO A 116 2.99 -3.52 14.98
N PRO A 117 1.76 -3.98 14.73
CA PRO A 117 0.82 -3.27 13.84
C PRO A 117 0.60 -1.81 14.21
N GLN A 118 0.59 -1.48 15.52
CA GLN A 118 0.38 -0.12 15.99
C GLN A 118 1.47 0.84 15.51
N VAL A 119 2.73 0.37 15.48
CA VAL A 119 3.85 1.20 15.02
C VAL A 119 3.77 1.40 13.52
N ILE A 120 3.44 0.35 12.76
CA ILE A 120 3.26 0.45 11.32
C ILE A 120 2.11 1.42 11.02
N ALA A 121 0.99 1.31 11.74
CA ALA A 121 -0.16 2.18 11.57
C ALA A 121 0.18 3.64 11.85
N GLN A 122 0.94 3.91 12.91
CA GLN A 122 1.36 5.27 13.25
C GLN A 122 2.25 5.87 12.17
N THR A 123 3.16 5.08 11.64
CA THR A 123 4.07 5.52 10.57
C THR A 123 3.27 5.85 9.30
N LEU A 124 2.34 4.99 8.92
CA LEU A 124 1.48 5.23 7.75
C LEU A 124 0.57 6.44 7.97
N ALA A 125 -0.05 6.54 9.14
CA ALA A 125 -0.93 7.68 9.44
C ALA A 125 -0.16 9.00 9.38
N GLY A 126 1.08 9.01 9.84
CA GLY A 126 1.95 10.19 9.73
C GLY A 126 2.16 10.59 8.27
N ALA A 127 2.43 9.60 7.40
CA ALA A 127 2.58 9.86 5.97
C ALA A 127 1.27 10.35 5.35
N PHE A 128 0.15 9.77 5.74
CA PHE A 128 -1.17 10.20 5.26
C PHE A 128 -1.47 11.64 5.68
N ASN A 129 -1.14 12.00 6.92
CA ASN A 129 -1.36 13.37 7.41
C ASN A 129 -0.51 14.38 6.62
N GLU A 130 0.67 13.98 6.18
CA GLU A 130 1.56 14.85 5.44
C GLU A 130 1.17 14.98 3.96
N HIS A 131 0.75 13.89 3.33
CA HIS A 131 0.57 13.84 1.87
C HIS A 131 -0.88 13.74 1.40
N CYS A 132 -1.79 13.24 2.23
CA CYS A 132 -3.17 13.02 1.83
C CYS A 132 -4.08 14.15 2.31
N VAL A 133 -5.14 14.40 1.56
CA VAL A 133 -6.14 15.41 1.93
C VAL A 133 -7.15 14.79 2.88
N LYS A 134 -7.47 15.51 3.95
CA LYS A 134 -8.52 15.11 4.86
C LYS A 134 -9.88 15.29 4.19
N ALA A 135 -10.83 14.40 4.50
CA ALA A 135 -12.17 14.46 3.92
C ALA A 135 -12.83 15.84 4.11
N GLU A 136 -12.65 16.46 5.26
CA GLU A 136 -13.20 17.78 5.54
C GLU A 136 -12.60 18.86 4.65
N ALA A 137 -11.27 18.79 4.43
CA ALA A 137 -10.57 19.74 3.58
C ALA A 137 -11.00 19.63 2.12
N ALA A 138 -11.38 18.43 1.69
CA ALA A 138 -11.84 18.20 0.31
C ALA A 138 -13.16 18.91 0.00
N LEU A 139 -13.91 19.33 1.01
CA LEU A 139 -15.18 20.05 0.84
C LEU A 139 -14.97 21.55 0.67
N ASN A 140 -13.80 22.01 0.91
CA ASN A 140 -13.46 23.42 0.81
C ASN A 140 -12.68 23.70 -0.48
#